data_1f084321775185141e931bd3cf2b6207
#
_entry.id   1f084321775185141e931bd3cf2b6207
#
_cell.length_a   1.000
_cell.length_b   1.000
_cell.length_c   1.000
_cell.angle_alpha   90.00
_cell.angle_beta   90.00
_cell.angle_gamma   90.00
#
_symmetry.space_group_name_H-M   'P 1'
#
loop_
_entity.id
_entity.type
_entity.pdbx_description
1 polymer ?
#
loop_
_entity_poly.entity_id
_entity_poly.type
_entity_poly.pdbx_seq_one_letter_code
_entity_poly.pdbx_strand_id
1 'polypeptide(L)'
;RSGAADIFPIVIEDSIMRDNDYNGKEIVVTGSIRSMDTSKNPNKHHNVNYIAADEVEILEEQVPEGDINEVEFVARSCTKEPYAKLTSVTHRKVSNLFVAIPREYSERADFIRCTLWGKGADLAVEVKRNDYIKVNGRLMSRDVYVNGEETESVYEISVKEMEKLEDEE
;
A
#
# COMPACT_ATOMS: atom_id res chain seq x y z
N ARG A 1 -4.40 -16.98 -5.98
CA ARG A 1 -4.30 -16.60 -4.58
C ARG A 1 -4.85 -17.69 -3.69
N SER A 2 -4.16 -17.98 -2.61
CA SER A 2 -4.46 -19.08 -1.68
C SER A 2 -5.69 -18.85 -0.77
N GLY A 3 -6.64 -17.99 -1.12
CA GLY A 3 -7.84 -17.74 -0.33
C GLY A 3 -7.62 -17.10 1.05
N ALA A 4 -6.41 -16.64 1.34
CA ALA A 4 -6.13 -15.90 2.56
C ALA A 4 -6.72 -14.49 2.48
N ALA A 5 -7.39 -14.06 3.54
CA ALA A 5 -7.93 -12.71 3.64
C ALA A 5 -6.82 -11.69 3.87
N ASP A 6 -6.94 -10.52 3.25
CA ASP A 6 -6.12 -9.36 3.59
C ASP A 6 -6.68 -8.71 4.86
N ILE A 7 -5.80 -8.36 5.80
CA ILE A 7 -6.17 -7.74 7.07
C ILE A 7 -5.40 -6.44 7.21
N PHE A 8 -6.11 -5.33 7.42
CA PHE A 8 -5.53 -4.00 7.48
C PHE A 8 -5.83 -3.30 8.80
N PRO A 9 -4.84 -2.63 9.41
CA PRO A 9 -5.09 -1.72 10.51
C PRO A 9 -5.74 -0.43 10.00
N ILE A 10 -6.82 -0.02 10.66
CA ILE A 10 -7.56 1.19 10.35
C ILE A 10 -7.58 2.06 11.59
N VAL A 11 -7.14 3.31 11.45
CA VAL A 11 -7.24 4.33 12.51
C VAL A 11 -8.44 5.20 12.22
N ILE A 12 -9.35 5.24 13.17
CA ILE A 12 -10.59 6.02 13.09
C ILE A 12 -10.57 7.04 14.24
N GLU A 13 -10.71 8.31 13.92
CA GLU A 13 -10.84 9.35 14.93
C GLU A 13 -12.19 9.26 15.66
N ASP A 14 -12.21 9.65 16.93
CA ASP A 14 -13.42 9.60 17.77
C ASP A 14 -14.58 10.38 17.17
N SER A 15 -14.30 11.47 16.48
CA SER A 15 -15.31 12.29 15.77
C SER A 15 -16.03 11.54 14.64
N ILE A 16 -15.32 10.59 14.00
CA ILE A 16 -15.85 9.73 12.93
C ILE A 16 -16.51 8.49 13.55
N MET A 17 -15.85 7.89 14.54
CA MET A 17 -16.31 6.68 15.21
C MET A 17 -17.63 6.90 15.95
N ARG A 18 -17.75 8.02 16.66
CA ARG A 18 -18.90 8.33 17.51
C ARG A 18 -19.19 7.18 18.47
N ASP A 19 -20.47 6.78 18.59
CA ASP A 19 -20.91 5.65 19.43
C ASP A 19 -21.07 4.35 18.62
N ASN A 20 -20.51 4.28 17.40
CA ASN A 20 -20.63 3.09 16.57
C ASN A 20 -19.67 1.98 17.01
N ASP A 21 -20.18 0.77 17.05
CA ASP A 21 -19.42 -0.46 17.18
C ASP A 21 -19.34 -1.13 15.80
N TYR A 22 -18.14 -1.17 15.23
CA TYR A 22 -17.90 -1.78 13.91
C TYR A 22 -17.59 -3.28 13.98
N ASN A 23 -17.48 -3.84 15.19
CA ASN A 23 -17.08 -5.22 15.38
C ASN A 23 -18.07 -6.19 14.75
N GLY A 24 -17.58 -7.07 13.88
CA GLY A 24 -18.39 -8.06 13.17
C GLY A 24 -19.32 -7.50 12.08
N LYS A 25 -19.16 -6.23 11.72
CA LYS A 25 -19.98 -5.58 10.69
C LYS A 25 -19.20 -5.43 9.38
N GLU A 26 -19.94 -5.44 8.28
CA GLU A 26 -19.40 -5.04 6.98
C GLU A 26 -19.36 -3.53 6.88
N ILE A 27 -18.22 -3.01 6.50
CA ILE A 27 -17.98 -1.56 6.41
C ILE A 27 -17.31 -1.20 5.08
N VAL A 28 -17.56 0.02 4.63
CA VAL A 28 -16.74 0.69 3.61
C VAL A 28 -15.95 1.79 4.28
N VAL A 29 -14.65 1.78 4.06
CA VAL A 29 -13.74 2.79 4.57
C VAL A 29 -13.17 3.59 3.42
N THR A 30 -13.26 4.89 3.50
CA THR A 30 -12.58 5.83 2.60
C THR A 30 -11.54 6.60 3.41
N GLY A 31 -10.33 6.68 2.92
CA GLY A 31 -9.25 7.34 3.67
C GLY A 31 -7.93 7.35 2.91
N SER A 32 -6.87 7.51 3.66
CA SER A 32 -5.52 7.62 3.12
C SER A 32 -4.61 6.55 3.69
N ILE A 33 -3.68 6.08 2.86
CA ILE A 33 -2.57 5.24 3.32
C ILE A 33 -1.59 6.12 4.06
N ARG A 34 -1.25 5.71 5.28
CA ARG A 34 -0.26 6.37 6.12
C ARG A 34 0.86 5.40 6.46
N SER A 35 2.00 5.94 6.81
CA SER A 35 3.10 5.19 7.39
C SER A 35 3.60 5.85 8.65
N MET A 36 4.07 5.02 9.56
CA MET A 36 4.67 5.46 10.81
C MET A 36 5.98 4.71 11.01
N ASP A 37 7.04 5.45 11.31
CA ASP A 37 8.33 4.85 11.66
C ASP A 37 8.30 4.42 13.14
N THR A 38 8.39 3.13 13.34
CA THR A 38 8.38 2.51 14.68
C THR A 38 9.78 2.18 15.19
N SER A 39 10.82 2.49 14.43
CA SER A 39 12.19 2.22 14.82
C SER A 39 12.64 3.11 15.99
N LYS A 40 13.25 2.47 16.98
CA LYS A 40 13.92 3.17 18.09
C LYS A 40 15.36 3.56 17.76
N ASN A 41 15.88 3.05 16.65
CA ASN A 41 17.25 3.31 16.21
C ASN A 41 17.23 4.38 15.12
N PRO A 42 17.88 5.55 15.30
CA PRO A 42 17.89 6.64 14.34
C PRO A 42 18.55 6.28 13.00
N ASN A 43 19.35 5.20 12.98
CA ASN A 43 20.02 4.72 11.76
C ASN A 43 19.26 3.62 11.00
N LYS A 44 18.11 3.20 11.51
CA LYS A 44 17.26 2.19 10.88
C LYS A 44 15.83 2.68 10.86
N HIS A 45 15.21 2.62 9.69
CA HIS A 45 13.80 2.95 9.53
C HIS A 45 12.97 1.67 9.44
N HIS A 46 11.90 1.62 10.20
CA HIS A 46 10.91 0.56 10.15
C HIS A 46 9.52 1.18 10.00
N ASN A 47 9.04 1.24 8.79
CA ASN A 47 7.74 1.83 8.47
C ASN A 47 6.63 0.79 8.56
N VAL A 48 5.60 1.12 9.32
CA VAL A 48 4.35 0.37 9.39
C VAL A 48 3.26 1.17 8.73
N ASN A 49 2.50 0.53 7.83
CA ASN A 49 1.40 1.15 7.14
C ASN A 49 0.06 0.91 7.85
N TYR A 50 -0.82 1.88 7.74
CA TYR A 50 -2.20 1.81 8.20
C TYR A 50 -3.09 2.68 7.31
N ILE A 51 -4.40 2.50 7.42
CA ILE A 51 -5.39 3.35 6.77
C ILE A 51 -5.88 4.37 7.79
N ALA A 52 -5.72 5.65 7.49
CA ALA A 52 -6.37 6.71 8.24
C ALA A 52 -7.74 6.97 7.61
N ALA A 53 -8.80 6.64 8.33
CA ALA A 53 -10.15 6.76 7.82
C ALA A 53 -10.60 8.22 7.81
N ASP A 54 -11.12 8.68 6.69
CA ASP A 54 -11.85 9.95 6.56
C ASP A 54 -13.36 9.72 6.75
N GLU A 55 -13.85 8.57 6.29
CA GLU A 55 -15.25 8.17 6.34
C GLU A 55 -15.36 6.66 6.53
N VAL A 56 -16.29 6.24 7.36
CA VAL A 56 -16.64 4.83 7.57
C VAL A 56 -18.15 4.66 7.46
N GLU A 57 -18.58 3.83 6.55
CA GLU A 57 -19.98 3.48 6.34
C GLU A 57 -20.24 2.02 6.73
N ILE A 58 -21.25 1.79 7.56
CA ILE A 58 -21.72 0.45 7.88
C ILE A 58 -22.71 0.01 6.81
N LEU A 59 -22.44 -1.14 6.20
CA LEU A 59 -23.36 -1.74 5.23
C LEU A 59 -24.37 -2.61 5.93
N GLU A 60 -25.66 -2.35 5.68
CA GLU A 60 -26.77 -3.15 6.23
C GLU A 60 -27.01 -4.43 5.42
N GLU A 61 -26.60 -4.44 4.15
CA GLU A 61 -26.73 -5.58 3.24
C GLU A 61 -25.36 -5.98 2.70
N GLN A 62 -25.16 -7.28 2.50
CA GLN A 62 -23.95 -7.78 1.84
C GLN A 62 -23.78 -7.16 0.46
N VAL A 63 -22.57 -6.71 0.15
CA VAL A 63 -22.24 -6.25 -1.20
C VAL A 63 -22.22 -7.45 -2.15
N PRO A 64 -23.13 -7.51 -3.15
CA PRO A 64 -23.29 -8.72 -3.98
C PRO A 64 -22.09 -9.05 -4.86
N GLU A 65 -21.20 -8.08 -5.10
CA GLU A 65 -20.10 -8.17 -6.07
C GLU A 65 -18.70 -8.34 -5.43
N GLY A 66 -18.64 -8.60 -4.13
CA GLY A 66 -17.38 -8.77 -3.40
C GLY A 66 -16.78 -7.48 -2.87
N ASP A 67 -15.56 -7.57 -2.38
CA ASP A 67 -14.89 -6.48 -1.67
C ASP A 67 -14.44 -5.38 -2.62
N ILE A 68 -14.67 -4.14 -2.22
CA ILE A 68 -14.10 -2.95 -2.86
C ILE A 68 -12.70 -2.73 -2.29
N ASN A 69 -11.71 -2.66 -3.15
CA ASN A 69 -10.33 -2.36 -2.77
C ASN A 69 -9.64 -1.61 -3.91
N GLU A 70 -9.68 -0.30 -3.83
CA GLU A 70 -9.14 0.59 -4.85
C GLU A 70 -8.23 1.62 -4.21
N VAL A 71 -7.04 1.78 -4.75
CA VAL A 71 -6.03 2.74 -4.29
C VAL A 71 -5.53 3.52 -5.49
N GLU A 72 -5.48 4.84 -5.36
CA GLU A 72 -4.90 5.74 -6.34
C GLU A 72 -4.09 6.83 -5.65
N PHE A 73 -2.88 7.06 -6.12
CA PHE A 73 -2.03 8.13 -5.61
C PHE A 73 -0.95 8.53 -6.60
N VAL A 74 -0.39 9.70 -6.38
CA VAL A 74 0.85 10.15 -6.99
C VAL A 74 1.96 10.04 -5.95
N ALA A 75 3.07 9.46 -6.32
CA ALA A 75 4.20 9.25 -5.42
C ALA A 75 5.54 9.47 -6.12
N ARG A 76 6.56 9.69 -5.31
CA ARG A 76 7.95 9.79 -5.75
C ARG A 76 8.65 8.46 -5.51
N SER A 77 9.34 7.94 -6.52
CA SER A 77 10.14 6.73 -6.36
C SER A 77 11.35 6.98 -5.45
N CYS A 78 11.54 6.07 -4.49
CA CYS A 78 12.69 6.03 -3.60
C CYS A 78 13.69 4.93 -4.00
N THR A 79 13.35 4.08 -4.96
CA THR A 79 14.18 2.97 -5.39
C THR A 79 15.30 3.46 -6.30
N LYS A 80 16.54 3.22 -5.91
CA LYS A 80 17.72 3.69 -6.64
C LYS A 80 17.92 2.94 -7.96
N GLU A 81 17.88 1.63 -7.89
CA GLU A 81 18.12 0.72 -9.01
C GLU A 81 17.04 -0.36 -9.04
N PRO A 82 15.87 -0.05 -9.63
CA PRO A 82 14.81 -1.06 -9.74
C PRO A 82 15.24 -2.17 -10.68
N TYR A 83 14.85 -3.38 -10.35
CA TYR A 83 15.12 -4.56 -11.17
C TYR A 83 13.90 -5.47 -11.23
N ALA A 84 13.78 -6.24 -12.29
CA ALA A 84 12.77 -7.28 -12.43
C ALA A 84 13.41 -8.66 -12.28
N LYS A 85 12.69 -9.56 -11.62
CA LYS A 85 13.09 -10.96 -11.46
C LYS A 85 11.93 -11.88 -11.84
N LEU A 86 12.27 -13.13 -12.13
CA LEU A 86 11.28 -14.20 -12.30
C LEU A 86 11.03 -14.88 -10.96
N THR A 87 9.77 -15.13 -10.65
CA THR A 87 9.41 -15.92 -9.46
C THR A 87 9.80 -17.38 -9.65
N SER A 88 10.22 -18.05 -8.57
CA SER A 88 10.78 -19.41 -8.63
C SER A 88 9.78 -20.48 -9.07
N VAL A 89 8.51 -20.33 -8.71
CA VAL A 89 7.48 -21.36 -8.97
C VAL A 89 6.72 -21.09 -10.27
N THR A 90 6.23 -19.87 -10.44
CA THR A 90 5.36 -19.51 -11.58
C THR A 90 6.11 -18.87 -12.74
N HIS A 91 7.39 -18.58 -12.57
CA HIS A 91 8.24 -17.87 -13.53
C HIS A 91 7.63 -16.55 -14.05
N ARG A 92 6.86 -15.88 -13.20
CA ARG A 92 6.27 -14.58 -13.51
C ARG A 92 7.28 -13.47 -13.21
N LYS A 93 7.34 -12.51 -14.12
CA LYS A 93 8.18 -11.33 -13.93
C LYS A 93 7.56 -10.42 -12.87
N VAL A 94 8.35 -10.00 -11.90
CA VAL A 94 7.95 -9.09 -10.82
C VAL A 94 9.04 -8.06 -10.54
N SER A 95 8.62 -6.84 -10.24
CA SER A 95 9.47 -5.77 -9.73
C SER A 95 8.80 -5.08 -8.56
N ASN A 96 9.60 -4.50 -7.69
CA ASN A 96 9.13 -3.72 -6.56
C ASN A 96 9.69 -2.31 -6.63
N LEU A 97 8.83 -1.34 -6.34
CA LEU A 97 9.22 0.04 -6.11
C LEU A 97 8.85 0.44 -4.69
N PHE A 98 9.78 1.07 -3.99
CA PHE A 98 9.49 1.74 -2.73
C PHE A 98 9.22 3.21 -3.02
N VAL A 99 8.08 3.71 -2.59
CA VAL A 99 7.61 5.04 -2.95
C VAL A 99 7.27 5.89 -1.74
N ALA A 100 7.41 7.21 -1.91
CA ALA A 100 7.00 8.21 -0.94
C ALA A 100 5.78 8.96 -1.49
N ILE A 101 4.67 8.86 -0.78
CA ILE A 101 3.43 9.57 -1.09
C ILE A 101 3.45 10.89 -0.31
N PRO A 102 3.54 12.06 -0.96
CA PRO A 102 3.55 13.33 -0.25
C PRO A 102 2.20 13.57 0.42
N ARG A 103 2.22 14.08 1.65
CA ARG A 103 1.02 14.55 2.34
C ARG A 103 0.68 15.96 1.89
N GLU A 104 -0.61 16.22 1.69
CA GLU A 104 -1.06 17.59 1.48
C GLU A 104 -0.76 18.44 2.72
N TYR A 105 -0.36 19.67 2.48
CA TYR A 105 -0.07 20.68 3.52
C TYR A 105 1.00 20.27 4.55
N SER A 106 1.90 19.38 4.18
CA SER A 106 2.96 18.89 5.07
C SER A 106 4.22 18.56 4.27
N GLU A 107 5.38 18.70 4.91
CA GLU A 107 6.65 18.21 4.36
C GLU A 107 6.85 16.69 4.56
N ARG A 108 5.90 16.04 5.22
CA ARG A 108 5.96 14.60 5.48
C ARG A 108 5.47 13.81 4.27
N ALA A 109 5.97 12.60 4.16
CA ALA A 109 5.52 11.63 3.19
C ALA A 109 5.20 10.29 3.87
N ASP A 110 4.33 9.54 3.23
CA ASP A 110 4.01 8.17 3.62
C ASP A 110 4.70 7.19 2.67
N PHE A 111 5.34 6.16 3.22
CA PHE A 111 6.15 5.21 2.47
C PHE A 111 5.41 3.89 2.34
N ILE A 112 5.39 3.34 1.14
CA ILE A 112 4.82 2.02 0.89
C ILE A 112 5.54 1.32 -0.27
N ARG A 113 5.50 0.00 -0.27
CA ARG A 113 5.99 -0.82 -1.38
C ARG A 113 4.90 -1.00 -2.42
N CYS A 114 5.29 -0.87 -3.68
CA CYS A 114 4.48 -1.21 -4.84
C CYS A 114 5.05 -2.46 -5.51
N THR A 115 4.19 -3.41 -5.83
CA THR A 115 4.55 -4.64 -6.53
C THR A 115 3.94 -4.61 -7.92
N LEU A 116 4.77 -4.80 -8.94
CA LEU A 116 4.39 -4.74 -10.35
C LEU A 116 4.71 -6.07 -11.04
N TRP A 117 3.80 -6.56 -11.85
CA TRP A 117 3.88 -7.84 -12.53
C TRP A 117 3.91 -7.68 -14.05
N GLY A 118 4.59 -8.58 -14.74
CA GLY A 118 4.61 -8.66 -16.20
C GLY A 118 5.10 -7.37 -16.86
N LYS A 119 4.27 -6.78 -17.71
CA LYS A 119 4.57 -5.50 -18.38
C LYS A 119 4.76 -4.34 -17.38
N GLY A 120 4.04 -4.37 -16.26
CA GLY A 120 4.24 -3.41 -15.19
C GLY A 120 5.63 -3.50 -14.57
N ALA A 121 6.18 -4.71 -14.44
CA ALA A 121 7.54 -4.90 -13.96
C ALA A 121 8.58 -4.31 -14.94
N ASP A 122 8.35 -4.41 -16.23
CA ASP A 122 9.21 -3.78 -17.25
C ASP A 122 9.17 -2.24 -17.15
N LEU A 123 7.99 -1.66 -16.93
CA LEU A 123 7.85 -0.22 -16.70
C LEU A 123 8.54 0.23 -15.41
N ALA A 124 8.44 -0.56 -14.35
CA ALA A 124 9.06 -0.24 -13.06
C ALA A 124 10.58 -0.10 -13.16
N VAL A 125 11.22 -0.91 -13.99
CA VAL A 125 12.69 -0.87 -14.19
C VAL A 125 13.15 0.46 -14.82
N GLU A 126 12.30 1.14 -15.55
CA GLU A 126 12.59 2.43 -16.16
C GLU A 126 12.37 3.62 -15.22
N VAL A 127 11.72 3.40 -14.08
CA VAL A 127 11.49 4.44 -13.07
C VAL A 127 12.75 4.67 -12.25
N LYS A 128 13.28 5.88 -12.34
CA LYS A 128 14.47 6.27 -11.57
C LYS A 128 14.09 6.84 -10.20
N ARG A 129 15.06 6.86 -9.31
CA ARG A 129 14.91 7.54 -8.03
C ARG A 129 14.55 9.01 -8.25
N ASN A 130 13.57 9.48 -7.51
CA ASN A 130 12.97 10.81 -7.55
C ASN A 130 11.99 11.05 -8.71
N ASP A 131 11.81 10.12 -9.64
CA ASP A 131 10.73 10.22 -10.61
C ASP A 131 9.37 10.19 -9.90
N TYR A 132 8.43 10.97 -10.41
CA TYR A 132 7.03 10.92 -9.98
C TYR A 132 6.24 9.94 -10.83
N ILE A 133 5.41 9.17 -10.16
CA ILE A 133 4.54 8.17 -10.77
C ILE A 133 3.12 8.31 -10.26
N LYS A 134 2.16 8.07 -11.12
CA LYS A 134 0.75 7.88 -10.77
C LYS A 134 0.48 6.38 -10.71
N VAL A 135 -0.06 5.92 -9.60
CA VAL A 135 -0.31 4.51 -9.34
C VAL A 135 -1.79 4.29 -9.08
N ASN A 136 -2.33 3.26 -9.71
CA ASN A 136 -3.64 2.70 -9.44
C ASN A 136 -3.48 1.21 -9.15
N GLY A 137 -4.15 0.72 -8.12
CA GLY A 137 -4.06 -0.67 -7.73
C GLY A 137 -4.94 -1.01 -6.54
N ARG A 138 -4.51 -2.00 -5.79
CA ARG A 138 -5.21 -2.46 -4.59
C ARG A 138 -4.22 -2.67 -3.45
N LEU A 139 -4.68 -2.43 -2.24
CA LEU A 139 -3.92 -2.68 -1.02
C LEU A 139 -3.92 -4.17 -0.71
N MET A 140 -2.79 -4.70 -0.33
CA MET A 140 -2.61 -6.10 0.03
C MET A 140 -1.83 -6.24 1.32
N SER A 141 -2.14 -7.27 2.08
CA SER A 141 -1.36 -7.68 3.24
C SER A 141 -0.74 -9.05 3.02
N ARG A 142 0.38 -9.28 3.63
CA ARG A 142 1.01 -10.60 3.73
C ARG A 142 1.81 -10.70 5.02
N ASP A 143 1.95 -11.93 5.51
CA ASP A 143 2.79 -12.20 6.65
C ASP A 143 4.19 -12.58 6.18
N VAL A 144 5.19 -12.01 6.84
CA VAL A 144 6.60 -12.34 6.63
C VAL A 144 7.18 -12.89 7.94
N TYR A 145 8.04 -13.87 7.82
CA TYR A 145 8.76 -14.40 8.97
C TYR A 145 9.93 -13.47 9.32
N VAL A 146 9.96 -13.06 10.58
CA VAL A 146 11.07 -12.30 11.14
C VAL A 146 11.80 -13.22 12.11
N ASN A 147 13.10 -13.43 11.89
CA ASN A 147 13.94 -14.31 12.72
C ASN A 147 13.43 -15.76 12.90
N GLY A 148 12.65 -16.27 11.96
CA GLY A 148 12.23 -17.68 11.89
C GLY A 148 11.09 -18.12 12.78
N GLU A 149 10.61 -17.30 13.73
CA GLU A 149 9.57 -17.68 14.68
C GLU A 149 8.40 -16.69 14.77
N GLU A 150 8.59 -15.41 14.43
CA GLU A 150 7.54 -14.41 14.48
C GLU A 150 7.10 -13.99 13.08
N THR A 151 5.80 -13.90 12.88
CA THR A 151 5.22 -13.32 11.68
C THR A 151 4.91 -11.85 11.89
N GLU A 152 5.35 -11.02 10.96
CA GLU A 152 4.99 -9.62 10.87
C GLU A 152 4.13 -9.41 9.63
N SER A 153 3.04 -8.65 9.77
CA SER A 153 2.22 -8.27 8.63
C SER A 153 2.84 -7.08 7.92
N VAL A 154 3.06 -7.21 6.63
CA VAL A 154 3.48 -6.12 5.75
C VAL A 154 2.40 -5.79 4.74
N TYR A 155 2.33 -4.52 4.38
CA TYR A 155 1.33 -3.99 3.46
C TYR A 155 2.01 -3.50 2.19
N GLU A 156 1.38 -3.76 1.06
CA GLU A 156 1.92 -3.37 -0.24
C GLU A 156 0.78 -3.04 -1.21
N ILE A 157 1.09 -2.28 -2.24
CA ILE A 157 0.17 -2.03 -3.35
C ILE A 157 0.45 -3.03 -4.44
N SER A 158 -0.55 -3.83 -4.80
CA SER A 158 -0.54 -4.58 -6.05
C SER A 158 -0.97 -3.64 -7.17
N VAL A 159 -0.01 -3.21 -7.97
CA VAL A 159 -0.23 -2.19 -9.00
C VAL A 159 -0.98 -2.79 -10.17
N LYS A 160 -2.08 -2.13 -10.54
CA LYS A 160 -2.85 -2.44 -11.74
C LYS A 160 -2.37 -1.61 -12.93
N GLU A 161 -2.20 -0.30 -12.71
CA GLU A 161 -1.74 0.66 -13.69
C GLU A 161 -0.72 1.61 -13.07
N MET A 162 0.31 1.94 -13.81
CA MET A 162 1.32 2.92 -13.41
C MET A 162 1.68 3.79 -14.61
N GLU A 163 1.78 5.07 -14.36
CA GLU A 163 2.22 6.07 -15.33
C GLU A 163 3.36 6.88 -14.73
N LYS A 164 4.46 7.00 -15.47
CA LYS A 164 5.52 7.93 -15.14
C LYS A 164 5.08 9.33 -15.54
N LEU A 165 5.09 10.26 -14.58
CA LEU A 165 4.78 11.66 -14.84
C LEU A 165 6.03 12.37 -15.36
N GLU A 166 5.86 13.16 -16.41
CA GLU A 166 6.94 14.04 -16.90
C GLU A 166 7.04 15.26 -15.99
N ASP A 167 8.27 15.70 -15.75
CA ASP A 167 8.49 16.97 -15.07
C ASP A 167 7.91 18.09 -15.96
N GLU A 168 6.98 18.85 -15.43
CA GLU A 168 6.56 20.08 -16.10
C GLU A 168 7.77 21.03 -16.10
N GLU A 169 8.25 21.39 -17.29
CA GLU A 169 9.30 22.37 -17.48
C GLU A 169 8.89 23.78 -16.99
#